data_52602b6e133abc28a34b78512088188b
#
_entry.id   52602b6e133abc28a34b78512088188b
#
_cell.length_a   1.000
_cell.length_b   1.000
_cell.length_c   1.000
_cell.angle_alpha   90.00
_cell.angle_beta   90.00
_cell.angle_gamma   90.00
#
_symmetry.space_group_name_H-M   'P 1'
#
loop_
_entity.id
_entity.type
_entity.pdbx_description
1 polymer ?
#
loop_
_entity_poly.entity_id
_entity_poly.type
_entity_poly.pdbx_seq_one_letter_code
_entity_poly.pdbx_strand_id
1 'polypeptide(L)'
;MIEIRHKDTGAVLKQIDAPSLKGQFLEGSKLMGADLAGLDLRGVDLQRADLREANLSNSNLAGANLYGCFLEGALFVEATLTKCDLTDCFAKGVSFHRANLSGAVLRYMRMSEADCCFANFTGADMSMSELGADFSNANLTNADLRGAKLAGSVFDKAVLFGANLSDAKLMNADLSDAKTEGAITSRGQFLGKRSAPVFKVKEARPWWQFWGT
;
A
#
# COMPACT_ATOMS: atom_id res chain seq x y z
N MET A 1 14.47 27.96 -8.49
CA MET A 1 13.00 27.90 -8.41
C MET A 1 12.53 26.67 -9.15
N ILE A 2 11.70 25.83 -8.52
CA ILE A 2 11.13 24.60 -9.09
C ILE A 2 9.63 24.80 -9.24
N GLU A 3 9.07 24.33 -10.35
CA GLU A 3 7.64 24.33 -10.57
C GLU A 3 7.13 22.89 -10.58
N ILE A 4 6.17 22.58 -9.71
CA ILE A 4 5.40 21.35 -9.79
C ILE A 4 4.21 21.62 -10.71
N ARG A 5 4.08 20.84 -11.78
CA ARG A 5 3.05 21.01 -12.80
C ARG A 5 2.07 19.84 -12.80
N HIS A 6 0.87 20.11 -13.27
CA HIS A 6 -0.12 19.09 -13.54
C HIS A 6 0.30 18.25 -14.76
N LYS A 7 0.24 16.94 -14.65
CA LYS A 7 0.75 15.97 -15.65
C LYS A 7 0.09 16.09 -17.02
N ASP A 8 -1.19 16.42 -17.08
CA ASP A 8 -1.97 16.45 -18.32
C ASP A 8 -2.10 17.87 -18.92
N THR A 9 -2.23 18.90 -18.07
CA THR A 9 -2.50 20.27 -18.52
C THR A 9 -1.24 21.16 -18.56
N GLY A 10 -0.15 20.75 -17.90
CA GLY A 10 1.06 21.56 -17.71
C GLY A 10 0.88 22.76 -16.80
N ALA A 11 -0.31 22.97 -16.23
CA ALA A 11 -0.57 24.08 -15.32
C ALA A 11 0.34 24.02 -14.09
N VAL A 12 0.88 25.17 -13.66
CA VAL A 12 1.69 25.24 -12.46
C VAL A 12 0.80 25.09 -11.23
N LEU A 13 1.01 24.03 -10.47
CA LEU A 13 0.30 23.72 -9.21
C LEU A 13 0.99 24.39 -8.01
N LYS A 14 2.33 24.41 -8.02
CA LYS A 14 3.12 25.00 -6.93
C LYS A 14 4.47 25.46 -7.45
N GLN A 15 4.94 26.60 -6.94
CA GLN A 15 6.30 27.10 -7.13
C GLN A 15 7.06 27.01 -5.81
N ILE A 16 8.32 26.57 -5.88
CA ILE A 16 9.18 26.37 -4.71
C ILE A 16 10.52 27.04 -5.00
N ASP A 17 10.87 27.98 -4.17
CA ASP A 17 12.17 28.67 -4.30
C ASP A 17 13.26 27.87 -3.58
N ALA A 18 13.66 26.79 -4.23
CA ALA A 18 14.71 25.89 -3.74
C ALA A 18 15.43 25.25 -4.93
N PRO A 19 16.65 24.72 -4.72
CA PRO A 19 17.42 24.02 -5.76
C PRO A 19 16.92 22.58 -5.97
N SER A 20 16.21 21.97 -4.99
CA SER A 20 15.66 20.60 -5.06
C SER A 20 14.42 20.48 -4.19
N LEU A 21 13.62 19.44 -4.44
CA LEU A 21 12.45 19.09 -3.59
C LEU A 21 12.86 18.28 -2.35
N LYS A 22 14.07 17.78 -2.29
CA LYS A 22 14.56 16.99 -1.17
C LYS A 22 14.45 17.76 0.16
N GLY A 23 13.78 17.17 1.14
CA GLY A 23 13.59 17.74 2.46
C GLY A 23 12.71 18.99 2.51
N GLN A 24 12.02 19.33 1.45
CA GLN A 24 11.13 20.51 1.43
C GLN A 24 9.85 20.26 2.23
N PHE A 25 9.26 21.34 2.73
CA PHE A 25 8.00 21.33 3.45
C PHE A 25 6.85 21.64 2.49
N LEU A 26 6.03 20.63 2.19
CA LEU A 26 4.89 20.68 1.27
C LEU A 26 3.58 20.26 1.95
N GLU A 27 3.52 20.36 3.29
CA GLU A 27 2.34 20.03 4.07
C GLU A 27 1.08 20.69 3.50
N GLY A 28 -0.03 19.93 3.40
CA GLY A 28 -1.32 20.40 2.94
C GLY A 28 -1.35 20.94 1.50
N SER A 29 -0.29 20.72 0.72
CA SER A 29 -0.22 21.23 -0.66
C SER A 29 -1.27 20.59 -1.55
N LYS A 30 -1.88 21.36 -2.43
CA LYS A 30 -2.82 20.89 -3.45
C LYS A 30 -2.02 20.46 -4.68
N LEU A 31 -1.75 19.17 -4.79
CA LEU A 31 -0.91 18.56 -5.83
C LEU A 31 -1.68 17.46 -6.59
N MET A 32 -3.01 17.58 -6.64
CA MET A 32 -3.83 16.66 -7.42
C MET A 32 -3.40 16.67 -8.89
N GLY A 33 -3.15 15.48 -9.45
CA GLY A 33 -2.65 15.31 -10.81
C GLY A 33 -1.23 15.81 -11.05
N ALA A 34 -0.44 16.11 -10.01
CA ALA A 34 0.94 16.56 -10.16
C ALA A 34 1.82 15.57 -10.90
N ASP A 35 2.72 16.07 -11.73
CA ASP A 35 3.83 15.28 -12.27
C ASP A 35 5.05 15.41 -11.36
N LEU A 36 5.32 14.34 -10.62
CA LEU A 36 6.44 14.19 -9.69
C LEU A 36 7.31 12.98 -10.06
N ALA A 37 7.14 12.48 -11.30
CA ALA A 37 7.83 11.29 -11.75
C ALA A 37 9.35 11.49 -11.80
N GLY A 38 10.09 10.48 -11.33
CA GLY A 38 11.55 10.45 -11.36
C GLY A 38 12.25 11.45 -10.45
N LEU A 39 11.52 12.20 -9.63
CA LEU A 39 12.10 13.26 -8.79
C LEU A 39 12.75 12.72 -7.50
N ASP A 40 13.77 13.44 -6.99
CA ASP A 40 14.33 13.21 -5.66
C ASP A 40 13.48 13.96 -4.61
N LEU A 41 12.63 13.19 -3.92
CA LEU A 41 11.71 13.64 -2.88
C LEU A 41 12.12 13.11 -1.50
N ARG A 42 13.38 12.70 -1.32
CA ARG A 42 13.85 12.13 -0.05
C ARG A 42 13.61 13.07 1.11
N GLY A 43 12.98 12.55 2.17
CA GLY A 43 12.69 13.30 3.39
C GLY A 43 11.76 14.50 3.19
N VAL A 44 11.06 14.60 2.06
CA VAL A 44 10.05 15.65 1.85
C VAL A 44 8.91 15.51 2.87
N ASP A 45 8.41 16.60 3.38
CA ASP A 45 7.21 16.63 4.22
C ASP A 45 5.99 16.97 3.36
N LEU A 46 5.17 15.96 3.09
CA LEU A 46 3.93 16.04 2.31
C LEU A 46 2.70 15.79 3.18
N GLN A 47 2.81 15.88 4.52
CA GLN A 47 1.68 15.60 5.41
C GLN A 47 0.39 16.24 4.89
N ARG A 48 -0.71 15.48 4.87
CA ARG A 48 -2.04 15.94 4.47
C ARG A 48 -2.12 16.59 3.08
N ALA A 49 -1.12 16.37 2.23
CA ALA A 49 -1.17 16.86 0.85
C ALA A 49 -2.24 16.11 0.04
N ASP A 50 -2.83 16.83 -0.90
CA ASP A 50 -3.71 16.24 -1.91
C ASP A 50 -2.87 15.82 -3.11
N LEU A 51 -2.59 14.52 -3.19
CA LEU A 51 -1.81 13.86 -4.24
C LEU A 51 -2.68 12.94 -5.10
N ARG A 52 -4.00 13.12 -5.06
CA ARG A 52 -4.91 12.31 -5.87
C ARG A 52 -4.50 12.37 -7.34
N GLU A 53 -4.48 11.21 -7.99
CA GLU A 53 -4.09 11.07 -9.41
C GLU A 53 -2.67 11.58 -9.74
N ALA A 54 -1.85 11.95 -8.76
CA ALA A 54 -0.48 12.38 -9.01
C ALA A 54 0.38 11.23 -9.55
N ASN A 55 1.34 11.57 -10.41
CA ASN A 55 2.33 10.63 -10.92
C ASN A 55 3.65 10.78 -10.13
N LEU A 56 3.94 9.78 -9.28
CA LEU A 56 5.19 9.67 -8.51
C LEU A 56 6.02 8.45 -8.98
N SER A 57 5.76 7.96 -10.18
CA SER A 57 6.48 6.79 -10.72
C SER A 57 7.98 7.06 -10.79
N ASN A 58 8.80 6.05 -10.45
CA ASN A 58 10.27 6.13 -10.44
C ASN A 58 10.86 7.21 -9.49
N SER A 59 10.05 7.88 -8.67
CA SER A 59 10.54 8.89 -7.73
C SER A 59 11.22 8.26 -6.51
N ASN A 60 12.09 9.02 -5.84
CA ASN A 60 12.71 8.60 -4.60
C ASN A 60 12.13 9.38 -3.41
N LEU A 61 11.26 8.73 -2.65
CA LEU A 61 10.61 9.25 -1.45
C LEU A 61 11.21 8.66 -0.16
N ALA A 62 12.42 8.11 -0.18
CA ALA A 62 12.97 7.47 1.01
C ALA A 62 12.92 8.41 2.23
N GLY A 63 12.30 7.94 3.32
CA GLY A 63 12.11 8.71 4.55
C GLY A 63 11.17 9.91 4.44
N ALA A 64 10.39 10.02 3.36
CA ALA A 64 9.38 11.08 3.22
C ALA A 64 8.23 10.89 4.21
N ASN A 65 7.60 11.98 4.60
CA ASN A 65 6.44 12.01 5.46
C ASN A 65 5.18 12.29 4.62
N LEU A 66 4.35 11.26 4.42
CA LEU A 66 3.08 11.32 3.71
C LEU A 66 1.88 11.13 4.66
N TYR A 67 2.05 11.31 5.97
CA TYR A 67 0.98 11.12 6.95
C TYR A 67 -0.32 11.82 6.52
N GLY A 68 -1.43 11.08 6.52
CA GLY A 68 -2.76 11.60 6.24
C GLY A 68 -2.98 12.12 4.81
N CYS A 69 -2.14 11.77 3.84
CA CYS A 69 -2.29 12.17 2.45
C CYS A 69 -3.52 11.57 1.78
N PHE A 70 -4.04 12.29 0.79
CA PHE A 70 -5.01 11.80 -0.17
C PHE A 70 -4.26 11.29 -1.40
N LEU A 71 -4.30 9.96 -1.63
CA LEU A 71 -3.51 9.25 -2.65
C LEU A 71 -4.38 8.47 -3.64
N GLU A 72 -5.70 8.75 -3.67
CA GLU A 72 -6.61 8.01 -4.54
C GLU A 72 -6.16 8.11 -6.01
N GLY A 73 -5.96 6.96 -6.65
CA GLY A 73 -5.50 6.87 -8.04
C GLY A 73 -4.06 7.34 -8.28
N ALA A 74 -3.28 7.66 -7.25
CA ALA A 74 -1.88 8.05 -7.41
C ALA A 74 -1.02 6.89 -7.91
N LEU A 75 0.03 7.20 -8.67
CA LEU A 75 0.94 6.23 -9.26
C LEU A 75 2.31 6.29 -8.58
N PHE A 76 2.69 5.21 -7.91
CA PHE A 76 4.03 5.01 -7.33
C PHE A 76 4.77 3.86 -8.01
N VAL A 77 4.52 3.66 -9.31
CA VAL A 77 5.13 2.57 -10.06
C VAL A 77 6.66 2.67 -10.02
N GLU A 78 7.32 1.60 -9.55
CA GLU A 78 8.79 1.54 -9.40
C GLU A 78 9.39 2.62 -8.48
N ALA A 79 8.58 3.31 -7.67
CA ALA A 79 9.05 4.33 -6.73
C ALA A 79 9.78 3.72 -5.52
N THR A 80 10.69 4.48 -4.92
CA THR A 80 11.35 4.12 -3.66
C THR A 80 10.71 4.85 -2.49
N LEU A 81 9.99 4.12 -1.63
CA LEU A 81 9.30 4.61 -0.44
C LEU A 81 9.87 3.97 0.85
N THR A 82 11.17 3.65 0.85
CA THR A 82 11.78 3.01 2.02
C THR A 82 11.66 3.90 3.25
N LYS A 83 11.14 3.34 4.36
CA LYS A 83 10.97 4.05 5.64
C LYS A 83 10.09 5.30 5.56
N CYS A 84 9.22 5.42 4.55
CA CYS A 84 8.21 6.48 4.50
C CYS A 84 7.15 6.31 5.59
N ASP A 85 6.57 7.40 6.01
CA ASP A 85 5.36 7.40 6.81
C ASP A 85 4.14 7.64 5.91
N LEU A 86 3.31 6.61 5.75
CA LEU A 86 2.04 6.58 5.00
C LEU A 86 0.86 6.35 5.96
N THR A 87 1.05 6.61 7.25
CA THR A 87 0.02 6.42 8.27
C THR A 87 -1.23 7.23 7.93
N ASP A 88 -2.41 6.62 8.10
CA ASP A 88 -3.74 7.22 7.92
C ASP A 88 -4.02 7.79 6.52
N CYS A 89 -3.31 7.32 5.48
CA CYS A 89 -3.55 7.73 4.10
C CYS A 89 -4.83 7.13 3.52
N PHE A 90 -5.46 7.90 2.61
CA PHE A 90 -6.57 7.46 1.76
C PHE A 90 -6.01 7.14 0.38
N ALA A 91 -6.04 5.87 -0.02
CA ALA A 91 -5.30 5.38 -1.17
C ALA A 91 -6.09 4.38 -2.03
N LYS A 92 -7.39 4.65 -2.21
CA LYS A 92 -8.19 3.82 -3.11
C LYS A 92 -7.63 3.85 -4.53
N GLY A 93 -7.43 2.66 -5.14
CA GLY A 93 -6.95 2.54 -6.51
C GLY A 93 -5.51 3.02 -6.72
N VAL A 94 -4.72 3.18 -5.66
CA VAL A 94 -3.29 3.53 -5.77
C VAL A 94 -2.53 2.40 -6.46
N SER A 95 -1.51 2.74 -7.26
CA SER A 95 -0.57 1.74 -7.78
C SER A 95 0.78 1.84 -7.10
N PHE A 96 1.17 0.78 -6.39
CA PHE A 96 2.52 0.52 -5.88
C PHE A 96 3.24 -0.56 -6.70
N HIS A 97 2.85 -0.74 -7.96
CA HIS A 97 3.45 -1.76 -8.81
C HIS A 97 4.97 -1.66 -8.81
N ARG A 98 5.68 -2.73 -8.41
CA ARG A 98 7.14 -2.80 -8.26
C ARG A 98 7.76 -1.75 -7.34
N ALA A 99 7.00 -1.04 -6.54
CA ALA A 99 7.53 -0.05 -5.60
C ALA A 99 8.29 -0.72 -4.44
N ASN A 100 9.25 0.00 -3.87
CA ASN A 100 9.99 -0.45 -2.68
C ASN A 100 9.51 0.30 -1.44
N LEU A 101 8.66 -0.37 -0.64
CA LEU A 101 8.12 0.13 0.63
C LEU A 101 8.78 -0.56 1.85
N SER A 102 10.02 -1.06 1.71
CA SER A 102 10.66 -1.76 2.81
C SER A 102 10.82 -0.87 4.05
N GLY A 103 10.35 -1.36 5.19
CA GLY A 103 10.35 -0.65 6.46
C GLY A 103 9.44 0.59 6.50
N ALA A 104 8.57 0.79 5.53
CA ALA A 104 7.58 1.87 5.55
C ALA A 104 6.50 1.64 6.61
N VAL A 105 5.89 2.72 7.09
CA VAL A 105 4.77 2.70 8.04
C VAL A 105 3.49 3.02 7.29
N LEU A 106 2.55 2.05 7.23
CA LEU A 106 1.26 2.15 6.53
C LEU A 106 0.09 1.92 7.51
N ARG A 107 0.27 2.23 8.79
CA ARG A 107 -0.76 1.99 9.80
C ARG A 107 -2.02 2.79 9.51
N TYR A 108 -3.18 2.14 9.72
CA TYR A 108 -4.50 2.74 9.48
C TYR A 108 -4.75 3.20 8.04
N MET A 109 -3.87 2.86 7.09
CA MET A 109 -4.04 3.19 5.68
C MET A 109 -5.29 2.52 5.11
N ARG A 110 -6.04 3.25 4.29
CA ARG A 110 -7.21 2.72 3.57
C ARG A 110 -6.86 2.57 2.10
N MET A 111 -6.60 1.31 1.70
CA MET A 111 -6.10 0.96 0.39
C MET A 111 -6.97 -0.15 -0.20
N SER A 112 -8.06 0.22 -0.84
CA SER A 112 -8.92 -0.69 -1.60
C SER A 112 -8.65 -0.57 -3.10
N GLU A 113 -8.84 -1.67 -3.83
CA GLU A 113 -8.64 -1.72 -5.29
C GLU A 113 -7.21 -1.33 -5.72
N ALA A 114 -6.23 -1.46 -4.84
CA ALA A 114 -4.85 -1.07 -5.11
C ALA A 114 -4.06 -2.17 -5.83
N ASP A 115 -3.13 -1.76 -6.69
CA ASP A 115 -2.14 -2.64 -7.32
C ASP A 115 -0.83 -2.60 -6.52
N CYS A 116 -0.55 -3.70 -5.81
CA CYS A 116 0.68 -3.91 -5.07
C CYS A 116 1.53 -5.05 -5.67
N CYS A 117 1.28 -5.41 -6.95
CA CYS A 117 1.98 -6.50 -7.60
C CYS A 117 3.49 -6.22 -7.66
N PHE A 118 4.29 -7.25 -7.32
CA PHE A 118 5.76 -7.20 -7.30
C PHE A 118 6.35 -6.15 -6.33
N ALA A 119 5.55 -5.50 -5.49
CA ALA A 119 6.05 -4.52 -4.53
C ALA A 119 6.83 -5.19 -3.38
N ASN A 120 7.76 -4.46 -2.79
CA ASN A 120 8.55 -4.89 -1.64
C ASN A 120 8.06 -4.21 -0.36
N PHE A 121 7.37 -4.96 0.49
CA PHE A 121 6.88 -4.55 1.82
C PHE A 121 7.71 -5.20 2.95
N THR A 122 8.96 -5.61 2.69
CA THR A 122 9.77 -6.27 3.71
C THR A 122 9.87 -5.41 4.97
N GLY A 123 9.43 -5.96 6.12
CA GLY A 123 9.44 -5.28 7.41
C GLY A 123 8.54 -4.05 7.50
N ALA A 124 7.61 -3.85 6.56
CA ALA A 124 6.66 -2.74 6.63
C ALA A 124 5.65 -2.94 7.78
N ASP A 125 5.25 -1.85 8.44
CA ASP A 125 4.18 -1.84 9.42
C ASP A 125 2.86 -1.47 8.73
N MET A 126 2.04 -2.48 8.46
CA MET A 126 0.72 -2.38 7.82
C MET A 126 -0.41 -2.69 8.83
N SER A 127 -0.10 -2.59 10.13
CA SER A 127 -1.05 -2.97 11.17
C SER A 127 -2.29 -2.08 11.18
N MET A 128 -3.45 -2.67 11.49
CA MET A 128 -4.76 -2.00 11.59
C MET A 128 -5.26 -1.33 10.29
N SER A 129 -4.65 -1.61 9.15
CA SER A 129 -5.00 -1.03 7.84
C SER A 129 -6.15 -1.77 7.16
N GLU A 130 -6.78 -1.11 6.19
CA GLU A 130 -7.77 -1.71 5.29
C GLU A 130 -7.13 -1.92 3.90
N LEU A 131 -6.81 -3.19 3.57
CA LEU A 131 -5.93 -3.54 2.47
C LEU A 131 -6.63 -4.48 1.47
N GLY A 132 -7.70 -4.03 0.84
CA GLY A 132 -8.37 -4.78 -0.24
C GLY A 132 -7.61 -4.65 -1.56
N ALA A 133 -6.44 -5.28 -1.69
CA ALA A 133 -5.46 -5.05 -2.76
C ALA A 133 -4.96 -6.35 -3.41
N ASP A 134 -4.36 -6.21 -4.58
CA ASP A 134 -3.61 -7.27 -5.24
C ASP A 134 -2.13 -7.22 -4.83
N PHE A 135 -1.69 -8.22 -4.04
CA PHE A 135 -0.32 -8.42 -3.60
C PHE A 135 0.39 -9.54 -4.39
N SER A 136 -0.07 -9.85 -5.59
CA SER A 136 0.53 -10.93 -6.39
C SER A 136 2.02 -10.68 -6.60
N ASN A 137 2.83 -11.72 -6.30
CA ASN A 137 4.30 -11.68 -6.35
C ASN A 137 4.96 -10.64 -5.42
N ALA A 138 4.22 -10.00 -4.51
CA ALA A 138 4.79 -9.05 -3.55
C ALA A 138 5.63 -9.76 -2.47
N ASN A 139 6.62 -9.04 -1.94
CA ASN A 139 7.42 -9.50 -0.80
C ASN A 139 6.98 -8.82 0.49
N LEU A 140 6.29 -9.58 1.36
CA LEU A 140 5.84 -9.15 2.68
C LEU A 140 6.64 -9.84 3.81
N THR A 141 7.89 -10.22 3.55
CA THR A 141 8.75 -10.86 4.57
C THR A 141 8.85 -9.98 5.81
N ASN A 142 8.54 -10.56 6.99
CA ASN A 142 8.52 -9.87 8.28
C ASN A 142 7.59 -8.64 8.35
N ALA A 143 6.62 -8.50 7.46
CA ALA A 143 5.64 -7.42 7.54
C ALA A 143 4.71 -7.59 8.75
N ASP A 144 4.35 -6.48 9.38
CA ASP A 144 3.36 -6.45 10.45
C ASP A 144 1.97 -6.17 9.87
N LEU A 145 1.11 -7.19 9.84
CA LEU A 145 -0.26 -7.14 9.34
C LEU A 145 -1.27 -7.33 10.47
N ARG A 146 -0.87 -7.11 11.74
CA ARG A 146 -1.75 -7.33 12.89
C ARG A 146 -3.02 -6.49 12.80
N GLY A 147 -4.17 -7.15 12.94
CA GLY A 147 -5.48 -6.49 12.89
C GLY A 147 -5.84 -5.90 11.52
N ALA A 148 -5.03 -6.12 10.48
CA ALA A 148 -5.33 -5.64 9.13
C ALA A 148 -6.60 -6.27 8.56
N LYS A 149 -7.38 -5.49 7.81
CA LYS A 149 -8.54 -5.96 7.05
C LYS A 149 -8.09 -6.29 5.63
N LEU A 150 -7.92 -7.57 5.34
CA LEU A 150 -7.41 -8.12 4.07
C LEU A 150 -8.53 -8.78 3.26
N ALA A 151 -9.77 -8.39 3.48
CA ALA A 151 -10.91 -9.00 2.81
C ALA A 151 -10.80 -8.85 1.29
N GLY A 152 -10.86 -9.99 0.58
CA GLY A 152 -10.78 -10.02 -0.88
C GLY A 152 -9.39 -9.75 -1.47
N SER A 153 -8.35 -9.63 -0.64
CA SER A 153 -6.98 -9.45 -1.14
C SER A 153 -6.46 -10.71 -1.84
N VAL A 154 -5.62 -10.51 -2.85
CA VAL A 154 -4.98 -11.60 -3.62
C VAL A 154 -3.50 -11.65 -3.25
N PHE A 155 -2.98 -12.86 -2.93
CA PHE A 155 -1.58 -13.10 -2.56
C PHE A 155 -0.94 -14.18 -3.47
N ASP A 156 -1.33 -14.23 -4.76
CA ASP A 156 -0.73 -15.21 -5.69
C ASP A 156 0.79 -15.05 -5.70
N LYS A 157 1.49 -16.14 -5.36
CA LYS A 157 2.97 -16.21 -5.27
C LYS A 157 3.61 -15.15 -4.35
N ALA A 158 2.84 -14.47 -3.51
CA ALA A 158 3.40 -13.54 -2.53
C ALA A 158 4.28 -14.26 -1.51
N VAL A 159 5.25 -13.55 -0.95
CA VAL A 159 6.17 -14.06 0.08
C VAL A 159 5.81 -13.40 1.41
N LEU A 160 5.31 -14.20 2.37
CA LEU A 160 4.92 -13.78 3.72
C LEU A 160 5.81 -14.41 4.80
N PHE A 161 7.07 -14.71 4.52
CA PHE A 161 7.97 -15.34 5.49
C PHE A 161 8.06 -14.50 6.78
N GLY A 162 7.70 -15.09 7.92
CA GLY A 162 7.72 -14.41 9.20
C GLY A 162 6.75 -13.24 9.36
N ALA A 163 5.83 -13.02 8.41
CA ALA A 163 4.83 -11.97 8.53
C ALA A 163 3.88 -12.22 9.72
N ASN A 164 3.46 -11.17 10.39
CA ASN A 164 2.54 -11.26 11.52
C ASN A 164 1.11 -10.88 11.11
N LEU A 165 0.25 -11.90 10.94
CA LEU A 165 -1.17 -11.75 10.59
C LEU A 165 -2.08 -11.96 11.82
N SER A 166 -1.58 -11.78 13.05
CA SER A 166 -2.41 -11.92 14.25
C SER A 166 -3.59 -10.96 14.16
N ASP A 167 -4.80 -11.48 14.45
CA ASP A 167 -6.07 -10.73 14.39
C ASP A 167 -6.43 -10.13 13.02
N ALA A 168 -5.67 -10.45 11.96
CA ALA A 168 -6.00 -10.03 10.61
C ALA A 168 -7.31 -10.66 10.12
N LYS A 169 -8.12 -9.90 9.37
CA LYS A 169 -9.39 -10.34 8.79
C LYS A 169 -9.18 -10.75 7.34
N LEU A 170 -9.10 -12.07 7.11
CA LEU A 170 -8.77 -12.71 5.82
C LEU A 170 -10.00 -13.19 5.03
N MET A 171 -11.17 -12.62 5.27
CA MET A 171 -12.39 -13.06 4.60
C MET A 171 -12.25 -12.96 3.07
N ASN A 172 -12.38 -14.10 2.36
CA ASN A 172 -12.19 -14.20 0.91
C ASN A 172 -10.79 -13.78 0.41
N ALA A 173 -9.78 -13.66 1.27
CA ALA A 173 -8.41 -13.50 0.83
C ALA A 173 -7.89 -14.81 0.24
N ASP A 174 -7.16 -14.71 -0.89
CA ASP A 174 -6.54 -15.86 -1.54
C ASP A 174 -5.04 -15.93 -1.22
N LEU A 175 -4.67 -16.91 -0.39
CA LEU A 175 -3.28 -17.21 -0.03
C LEU A 175 -2.83 -18.59 -0.57
N SER A 176 -3.57 -19.19 -1.52
CA SER A 176 -3.36 -20.58 -1.94
C SER A 176 -1.94 -20.87 -2.45
N ASP A 177 -1.34 -19.92 -3.18
CA ASP A 177 0.00 -20.01 -3.75
C ASP A 177 1.04 -19.15 -3.01
N ALA A 178 0.65 -18.54 -1.89
CA ALA A 178 1.56 -17.72 -1.09
C ALA A 178 2.57 -18.56 -0.29
N LYS A 179 3.79 -18.05 -0.13
CA LYS A 179 4.83 -18.62 0.72
C LYS A 179 4.71 -18.06 2.14
N THR A 180 4.25 -18.92 3.09
CA THR A 180 3.83 -18.46 4.42
C THR A 180 4.66 -19.06 5.57
N GLU A 181 5.85 -19.60 5.30
CA GLU A 181 6.68 -20.22 6.33
C GLU A 181 7.02 -19.22 7.44
N GLY A 182 6.74 -19.60 8.68
CA GLY A 182 6.98 -18.77 9.86
C GLY A 182 6.01 -17.61 10.03
N ALA A 183 5.02 -17.44 9.14
CA ALA A 183 3.97 -16.45 9.34
C ALA A 183 3.07 -16.81 10.53
N ILE A 184 2.65 -15.82 11.31
CA ILE A 184 1.81 -15.98 12.49
C ILE A 184 0.37 -15.61 12.11
N THR A 185 -0.59 -16.49 12.41
CA THR A 185 -2.01 -16.24 12.19
C THR A 185 -2.71 -15.65 13.43
N SER A 186 -3.98 -15.28 13.26
CA SER A 186 -4.86 -14.75 14.32
C SER A 186 -4.99 -15.61 15.58
N ARG A 187 -4.51 -16.85 15.57
CA ARG A 187 -4.48 -17.75 16.72
C ARG A 187 -3.04 -18.03 17.23
N GLY A 188 -2.06 -17.22 16.81
CA GLY A 188 -0.66 -17.47 17.14
C GLY A 188 -0.10 -18.77 16.53
N GLN A 189 -0.81 -19.38 15.59
CA GLN A 189 -0.36 -20.58 14.90
C GLN A 189 0.56 -20.17 13.76
N PHE A 190 1.72 -20.82 13.67
CA PHE A 190 2.57 -20.69 12.49
C PHE A 190 1.92 -21.39 11.30
N LEU A 191 1.87 -20.71 10.15
CA LEU A 191 1.57 -21.35 8.88
C LEU A 191 2.82 -22.17 8.48
N GLY A 192 2.90 -23.41 8.95
CA GLY A 192 4.00 -24.32 8.64
C GLY A 192 3.68 -25.19 7.41
N LYS A 193 4.71 -25.90 6.92
CA LYS A 193 4.74 -26.79 5.71
C LYS A 193 3.71 -27.93 5.64
N ARG A 194 2.53 -27.83 6.18
CA ARG A 194 1.47 -28.83 5.96
C ARG A 194 0.24 -28.10 5.45
N SER A 195 0.03 -28.25 4.15
CA SER A 195 -1.20 -27.93 3.43
C SER A 195 -1.90 -26.66 3.98
N ALA A 196 -1.70 -25.54 3.31
CA ALA A 196 -2.55 -24.39 3.57
C ALA A 196 -3.98 -24.93 3.78
N PRO A 197 -4.62 -24.63 4.92
CA PRO A 197 -6.05 -24.83 4.97
C PRO A 197 -6.59 -23.93 3.86
N VAL A 198 -7.08 -24.56 2.80
CA VAL A 198 -7.90 -23.87 1.80
C VAL A 198 -9.05 -23.32 2.62
N PHE A 199 -8.95 -22.06 3.04
CA PHE A 199 -10.10 -21.33 3.54
C PHE A 199 -11.01 -21.06 2.35
N LYS A 200 -11.49 -22.13 1.71
CA LYS A 200 -12.74 -22.08 0.97
C LYS A 200 -13.80 -21.83 2.03
N VAL A 201 -14.01 -20.57 2.35
CA VAL A 201 -15.27 -20.18 2.98
C VAL A 201 -16.32 -20.69 1.99
N LYS A 202 -17.07 -21.72 2.41
CA LYS A 202 -18.25 -22.15 1.65
C LYS A 202 -19.00 -20.86 1.30
N GLU A 203 -19.20 -20.66 0.02
CA GLU A 203 -20.10 -19.60 -0.46
C GLU A 203 -21.32 -19.62 0.44
N ALA A 204 -21.54 -18.54 1.17
CA ALA A 204 -22.80 -18.36 1.88
C ALA A 204 -23.86 -18.44 0.79
N ARG A 205 -24.68 -19.49 0.81
CA ARG A 205 -25.77 -19.64 -0.16
C ARG A 205 -26.52 -18.31 -0.16
N PRO A 206 -26.76 -17.72 -1.35
CA PRO A 206 -27.47 -16.44 -1.40
C PRO A 206 -28.79 -16.59 -0.65
N TRP A 207 -29.12 -15.65 0.22
CA TRP A 207 -30.32 -15.66 1.06
C TRP A 207 -31.62 -15.92 0.29
N TRP A 208 -31.67 -15.67 -1.01
CA TRP A 208 -32.83 -15.93 -1.89
C TRP A 208 -33.07 -17.44 -2.17
N GLN A 209 -32.15 -18.35 -1.84
CA GLN A 209 -32.38 -19.80 -1.95
C GLN A 209 -33.22 -20.40 -0.80
N PHE A 210 -33.59 -19.59 0.19
CA PHE A 210 -34.46 -20.04 1.31
C PHE A 210 -35.96 -19.76 1.08
N TRP A 211 -36.37 -19.19 -0.04
CA TRP A 211 -37.77 -18.89 -0.38
C TRP A 211 -38.18 -19.59 -1.67
N GLY A 212 -38.22 -20.88 -1.64
CA GLY A 212 -38.65 -21.68 -2.78
C GLY A 212 -39.20 -23.02 -2.30
N THR A 213 -40.45 -23.05 -1.85
CA THR A 213 -41.55 -24.04 -2.05
C THR A 213 -42.81 -23.47 -1.48
#